data_a31d3b2a44a0a5bc056d897cce17db83
#
_entry.id   a31d3b2a44a0a5bc056d897cce17db83
#
_cell.length_a   1.000
_cell.length_b   1.000
_cell.length_c   1.000
_cell.angle_alpha   90.00
_cell.angle_beta   90.00
_cell.angle_gamma   90.00
#
_symmetry.space_group_name_H-M   'P 1'
#
loop_
_entity.id
_entity.type
_entity.pdbx_description
1 polymer ?
#
loop_
_entity_poly.entity_id
_entity_poly.type
_entity_poly.pdbx_seq_one_letter_code
_entity_poly.pdbx_strand_id
1 'polypeptide(L)'
;MNHSVKLCKWLLCNSFYELDLLALNLIPGIIPVGPLLSGNQLENHIGSFWPEDSTCLSWLDKQPVGSVIYASFGSTSTFNQQQFDELALGLELTGLPFLWVIRSDIANEAISEFLDGIRSRITDNGKIVGWAPQEQVLAHPSTACFISHCGWNSTLEGISMGVPFLCWPYFADQFQNKSYICDFWKVGLGLNPDENGIITRQEINTKIKTLIIDDGIKKNALKLKEMAKKSVTKGGSSFKNFESFIEQIKH
;
A
#
# COMPACT_ATOMS: atom_id res chain seq x y z
N MET A 1 -0.22 19.09 -20.65
CA MET A 1 -1.12 17.93 -20.91
C MET A 1 -0.70 17.30 -22.22
N ASN A 2 -0.45 15.99 -22.28
CA ASN A 2 0.03 15.29 -23.47
C ASN A 2 -1.02 15.38 -24.60
N HIS A 3 -0.59 15.41 -25.88
CA HIS A 3 -1.47 15.52 -27.04
C HIS A 3 -2.56 14.44 -27.05
N SER A 4 -2.23 13.21 -26.67
CA SER A 4 -3.16 12.08 -26.58
C SER A 4 -4.33 12.33 -25.62
N VAL A 5 -4.11 13.01 -24.49
CA VAL A 5 -5.15 13.32 -23.51
C VAL A 5 -6.18 14.31 -24.07
N LYS A 6 -5.74 15.21 -24.96
CA LYS A 6 -6.64 16.19 -25.60
C LYS A 6 -7.58 15.56 -26.64
N LEU A 7 -7.26 14.37 -27.12
CA LEU A 7 -8.06 13.63 -28.10
C LEU A 7 -9.05 12.66 -27.44
N CYS A 8 -8.92 12.43 -26.15
CA CYS A 8 -9.83 11.53 -25.41
C CYS A 8 -11.18 12.21 -25.17
N LYS A 9 -12.26 11.51 -25.44
CA LYS A 9 -13.62 11.96 -25.12
C LYS A 9 -13.87 11.93 -23.61
N TRP A 10 -13.25 10.97 -22.90
CA TRP A 10 -13.32 10.80 -21.45
C TRP A 10 -11.94 10.54 -20.87
N LEU A 11 -11.67 11.12 -19.73
CA LEU A 11 -10.46 10.89 -18.94
C LEU A 11 -10.89 10.41 -17.56
N LEU A 12 -10.88 9.09 -17.38
CA LEU A 12 -11.19 8.48 -16.08
C LEU A 12 -9.93 8.38 -15.23
N CYS A 13 -10.07 8.59 -13.92
CA CYS A 13 -8.96 8.35 -12.98
C CYS A 13 -9.40 7.46 -11.83
N ASN A 14 -8.48 6.59 -11.40
CA ASN A 14 -8.62 5.79 -10.20
C ASN A 14 -8.31 6.65 -8.98
N SER A 15 -9.26 7.49 -8.59
CA SER A 15 -9.27 8.35 -7.42
C SER A 15 -10.72 8.68 -7.05
N PHE A 16 -10.96 9.40 -5.97
CA PHE A 16 -12.28 9.88 -5.60
C PHE A 16 -12.23 11.37 -5.21
N TYR A 17 -13.34 12.05 -5.41
CA TYR A 17 -13.41 13.50 -5.33
C TYR A 17 -13.01 14.05 -3.96
N GLU A 18 -13.40 13.35 -2.90
CA GLU A 18 -13.17 13.75 -1.51
C GLU A 18 -11.72 13.57 -1.07
N LEU A 19 -10.91 12.79 -1.81
CA LEU A 19 -9.50 12.55 -1.51
C LEU A 19 -8.62 13.74 -1.89
N ASP A 20 -8.83 14.28 -3.11
CA ASP A 20 -7.98 15.34 -3.64
C ASP A 20 -8.75 16.26 -4.61
N LEU A 21 -9.66 17.04 -4.05
CA LEU A 21 -10.43 18.03 -4.79
C LEU A 21 -9.56 19.03 -5.56
N LEU A 22 -8.42 19.43 -4.96
CA LEU A 22 -7.56 20.44 -5.57
C LEU A 22 -6.85 19.92 -6.82
N ALA A 23 -6.26 18.72 -6.76
CA ALA A 23 -5.59 18.12 -7.91
C ALA A 23 -6.58 17.80 -9.04
N LEU A 24 -7.76 17.28 -8.71
CA LEU A 24 -8.80 16.98 -9.70
C LEU A 24 -9.28 18.24 -10.44
N ASN A 25 -9.36 19.37 -9.75
CA ASN A 25 -9.74 20.65 -10.37
C ASN A 25 -8.66 21.25 -11.30
N LEU A 26 -7.40 20.81 -11.16
CA LEU A 26 -6.31 21.26 -12.05
C LEU A 26 -6.39 20.65 -13.46
N ILE A 27 -7.13 19.55 -13.62
CA ILE A 27 -7.26 18.84 -14.91
C ILE A 27 -8.72 18.88 -15.35
N PRO A 28 -9.10 19.85 -16.19
CA PRO A 28 -10.47 19.94 -16.68
C PRO A 28 -10.93 18.66 -17.38
N GLY A 29 -12.09 18.17 -17.02
CA GLY A 29 -12.70 16.98 -17.63
C GLY A 29 -12.20 15.64 -17.09
N ILE A 30 -11.32 15.62 -16.07
CA ILE A 30 -10.99 14.38 -15.39
C ILE A 30 -12.19 13.88 -14.54
N ILE A 31 -12.48 12.59 -14.63
CA ILE A 31 -13.64 11.96 -13.99
C ILE A 31 -13.12 10.93 -12.97
N PRO A 32 -13.15 11.22 -11.68
CA PRO A 32 -12.76 10.24 -10.67
C PRO A 32 -13.84 9.16 -10.51
N VAL A 33 -13.43 7.90 -10.62
CA VAL A 33 -14.29 6.71 -10.55
C VAL A 33 -13.84 5.70 -9.50
N GLY A 34 -12.77 6.01 -8.74
CA GLY A 34 -12.16 5.15 -7.73
C GLY A 34 -12.71 5.36 -6.32
N PRO A 35 -12.12 4.63 -5.35
CA PRO A 35 -11.06 3.64 -5.56
C PRO A 35 -11.58 2.40 -6.29
N LEU A 36 -10.85 1.96 -7.31
CA LEU A 36 -11.11 0.71 -8.01
C LEU A 36 -10.34 -0.41 -7.28
N LEU A 37 -11.07 -1.20 -6.53
CA LEU A 37 -10.57 -2.35 -5.77
C LEU A 37 -11.13 -3.63 -6.38
N SER A 38 -10.42 -4.73 -6.22
CA SER A 38 -10.83 -6.03 -6.77
C SER A 38 -12.16 -6.54 -6.20
N GLY A 39 -12.51 -6.12 -4.99
CA GLY A 39 -13.77 -6.42 -4.31
C GLY A 39 -13.97 -7.91 -4.01
N ASN A 40 -14.66 -8.21 -2.93
CA ASN A 40 -15.00 -9.59 -2.51
C ASN A 40 -16.04 -10.29 -3.43
N GLN A 41 -16.45 -9.70 -4.55
CA GLN A 41 -17.56 -10.21 -5.37
C GLN A 41 -17.17 -10.90 -6.67
N LEU A 42 -15.88 -10.91 -7.03
CA LEU A 42 -15.43 -11.65 -8.18
C LEU A 42 -14.76 -12.94 -7.72
N GLU A 43 -15.51 -14.04 -7.75
CA GLU A 43 -15.00 -15.42 -7.59
C GLU A 43 -13.94 -15.80 -8.64
N ASN A 44 -13.67 -14.91 -9.59
CA ASN A 44 -12.61 -15.04 -10.57
C ASN A 44 -11.47 -14.10 -10.17
N HIS A 45 -10.34 -14.66 -9.79
CA HIS A 45 -9.07 -13.96 -9.59
C HIS A 45 -8.79 -13.09 -10.82
N ILE A 46 -8.98 -11.76 -10.68
CA ILE A 46 -8.51 -10.82 -11.69
C ILE A 46 -7.00 -10.93 -11.66
N GLY A 47 -6.42 -11.42 -12.75
CA GLY A 47 -5.06 -11.88 -12.92
C GLY A 47 -4.02 -11.10 -12.13
N SER A 48 -3.46 -11.75 -11.15
CA SER A 48 -2.25 -11.34 -10.47
C SER A 48 -1.05 -11.63 -11.37
N PHE A 49 -0.04 -10.77 -11.41
CA PHE A 49 1.20 -11.03 -12.17
C PHE A 49 1.94 -12.27 -11.67
N TRP A 50 1.72 -12.65 -10.42
CA TRP A 50 2.36 -13.75 -9.72
C TRP A 50 1.32 -14.57 -8.96
N PRO A 51 1.55 -15.87 -8.75
CA PRO A 51 0.67 -16.69 -7.91
C PRO A 51 0.63 -16.14 -6.48
N GLU A 52 -0.56 -15.91 -5.96
CA GLU A 52 -0.75 -15.43 -4.59
C GLU A 52 -0.57 -16.56 -3.60
N ASP A 53 0.19 -16.32 -2.54
CA ASP A 53 0.30 -17.21 -1.39
C ASP A 53 -0.81 -16.87 -0.38
N SER A 54 -1.95 -17.56 -0.52
CA SER A 54 -3.08 -17.38 0.40
C SER A 54 -2.82 -17.90 1.82
N THR A 55 -1.74 -18.66 2.05
CA THR A 55 -1.38 -19.16 3.40
C THR A 55 -1.02 -18.03 4.35
N CYS A 56 -0.72 -16.84 3.83
CA CYS A 56 -0.50 -15.66 4.65
C CYS A 56 -1.77 -15.23 5.41
N LEU A 57 -2.96 -15.43 4.87
CA LEU A 57 -4.22 -15.08 5.54
C LEU A 57 -4.45 -15.96 6.78
N SER A 58 -4.28 -17.28 6.64
CA SER A 58 -4.39 -18.20 7.78
C SER A 58 -3.28 -17.98 8.84
N TRP A 59 -2.15 -17.38 8.45
CA TRP A 59 -1.13 -16.95 9.42
C TRP A 59 -1.57 -15.66 10.13
N LEU A 60 -2.15 -14.70 9.40
CA LEU A 60 -2.69 -13.46 9.96
C LEU A 60 -3.81 -13.72 10.97
N ASP A 61 -4.68 -14.73 10.71
CA ASP A 61 -5.75 -15.15 11.64
C ASP A 61 -5.22 -15.54 13.04
N LYS A 62 -3.97 -15.98 13.14
CA LYS A 62 -3.32 -16.36 14.41
C LYS A 62 -2.67 -15.20 15.14
N GLN A 63 -2.60 -14.00 14.50
CA GLN A 63 -1.93 -12.85 15.08
C GLN A 63 -2.91 -11.95 15.83
N PRO A 64 -2.47 -11.28 16.91
CA PRO A 64 -3.30 -10.32 17.61
C PRO A 64 -3.80 -9.18 16.68
N VAL A 65 -4.99 -8.66 16.98
CA VAL A 65 -5.55 -7.52 16.25
C VAL A 65 -4.62 -6.32 16.32
N GLY A 66 -4.36 -5.69 15.17
CA GLY A 66 -3.53 -4.48 15.09
C GLY A 66 -2.07 -4.68 15.49
N SER A 67 -1.49 -5.86 15.25
CA SER A 67 -0.11 -6.18 15.64
C SER A 67 0.86 -6.37 14.48
N VAL A 68 0.36 -6.71 13.28
CA VAL A 68 1.19 -7.14 12.15
C VAL A 68 1.67 -5.97 11.32
N ILE A 69 2.97 -5.92 11.06
CA ILE A 69 3.59 -5.04 10.08
C ILE A 69 3.50 -5.71 8.71
N TYR A 70 2.78 -5.13 7.77
CA TYR A 70 2.79 -5.58 6.39
C TYR A 70 3.84 -4.80 5.59
N ALA A 71 4.74 -5.48 4.89
CA ALA A 71 5.77 -4.87 4.04
C ALA A 71 5.65 -5.36 2.60
N SER A 72 5.42 -4.43 1.66
CA SER A 72 5.35 -4.73 0.22
C SER A 72 5.80 -3.53 -0.61
N PHE A 73 6.67 -3.79 -1.58
CA PHE A 73 7.29 -2.75 -2.40
C PHE A 73 6.84 -2.80 -3.87
N GLY A 74 5.68 -3.43 -4.12
CA GLY A 74 5.09 -3.54 -5.45
C GLY A 74 5.88 -4.43 -6.40
N SER A 75 5.61 -4.27 -7.70
CA SER A 75 6.16 -5.13 -8.75
C SER A 75 7.48 -4.66 -9.36
N THR A 76 7.99 -3.48 -9.02
CA THR A 76 9.12 -2.85 -9.71
C THR A 76 10.27 -2.39 -8.81
N SER A 77 10.06 -2.26 -7.49
CA SER A 77 11.12 -1.82 -6.58
C SER A 77 12.17 -2.91 -6.35
N THR A 78 13.44 -2.50 -6.35
CA THR A 78 14.58 -3.37 -6.04
C THR A 78 15.46 -2.69 -5.00
N PHE A 79 16.06 -3.47 -4.09
CA PHE A 79 16.99 -2.99 -3.08
C PHE A 79 18.37 -3.58 -3.34
N ASN A 80 19.42 -2.82 -2.96
CA ASN A 80 20.73 -3.43 -2.81
C ASN A 80 20.78 -4.30 -1.55
N GLN A 81 21.75 -5.18 -1.44
CA GLN A 81 21.88 -6.12 -0.34
C GLN A 81 21.89 -5.44 1.02
N GLN A 82 22.67 -4.36 1.17
CA GLN A 82 22.77 -3.62 2.43
C GLN A 82 21.40 -3.08 2.90
N GLN A 83 20.62 -2.49 2.00
CA GLN A 83 19.30 -1.96 2.34
C GLN A 83 18.31 -3.09 2.66
N PHE A 84 18.46 -4.21 1.99
CA PHE A 84 17.67 -5.41 2.25
C PHE A 84 17.93 -5.96 3.67
N ASP A 85 19.21 -6.02 4.06
CA ASP A 85 19.65 -6.45 5.38
C ASP A 85 19.12 -5.51 6.49
N GLU A 86 19.19 -4.20 6.25
CA GLU A 86 18.68 -3.20 7.19
C GLU A 86 17.16 -3.29 7.39
N LEU A 87 16.40 -3.57 6.31
CA LEU A 87 14.97 -3.79 6.42
C LEU A 87 14.64 -5.04 7.25
N ALA A 88 15.30 -6.15 6.94
CA ALA A 88 15.08 -7.40 7.64
C ALA A 88 15.37 -7.30 9.14
N LEU A 89 16.56 -6.75 9.47
CA LEU A 89 16.97 -6.55 10.86
C LEU A 89 16.11 -5.49 11.57
N GLY A 90 15.62 -4.49 10.83
CA GLY A 90 14.69 -3.50 11.33
C GLY A 90 13.35 -4.10 11.72
N LEU A 91 12.81 -4.98 10.90
CA LEU A 91 11.59 -5.73 11.22
C LEU A 91 11.77 -6.64 12.44
N GLU A 92 12.85 -7.43 12.49
CA GLU A 92 13.19 -8.26 13.65
C GLU A 92 13.32 -7.43 14.94
N LEU A 93 13.97 -6.26 14.88
CA LEU A 93 14.22 -5.38 16.03
C LEU A 93 12.94 -4.80 16.64
N THR A 94 11.84 -4.75 15.88
CA THR A 94 10.55 -4.30 16.43
C THR A 94 10.00 -5.26 17.48
N GLY A 95 10.31 -6.54 17.38
CA GLY A 95 9.71 -7.61 18.15
C GLY A 95 8.24 -7.90 17.82
N LEU A 96 7.69 -7.26 16.80
CA LEU A 96 6.31 -7.40 16.36
C LEU A 96 6.18 -8.42 15.22
N PRO A 97 5.02 -9.07 15.05
CA PRO A 97 4.77 -9.91 13.91
C PRO A 97 4.86 -9.10 12.60
N PHE A 98 5.42 -9.71 11.56
CA PHE A 98 5.47 -9.07 10.23
C PHE A 98 5.19 -10.05 9.09
N LEU A 99 4.53 -9.55 8.06
CA LEU A 99 4.34 -10.22 6.78
C LEU A 99 5.10 -9.42 5.71
N TRP A 100 6.10 -10.04 5.09
CA TRP A 100 6.93 -9.37 4.08
C TRP A 100 6.81 -10.08 2.73
N VAL A 101 6.46 -9.30 1.71
CA VAL A 101 6.39 -9.77 0.32
C VAL A 101 7.73 -9.54 -0.36
N ILE A 102 8.37 -10.62 -0.79
CA ILE A 102 9.64 -10.61 -1.53
C ILE A 102 9.45 -11.41 -2.81
N ARG A 103 9.43 -10.72 -3.93
CA ARG A 103 9.25 -11.37 -5.25
C ARG A 103 10.41 -12.30 -5.55
N SER A 104 10.10 -13.44 -6.16
CA SER A 104 11.07 -14.47 -6.51
C SER A 104 12.11 -14.01 -7.56
N ASP A 105 11.74 -13.06 -8.43
CA ASP A 105 12.62 -12.50 -9.46
C ASP A 105 13.70 -11.54 -8.90
N ILE A 106 13.55 -11.06 -7.66
CA ILE A 106 14.54 -10.23 -6.96
C ILE A 106 15.55 -11.10 -6.20
N ALA A 107 15.16 -12.32 -5.84
CA ALA A 107 15.99 -13.25 -5.06
C ALA A 107 17.14 -13.82 -5.92
N ASN A 108 18.30 -13.14 -5.94
CA ASN A 108 19.55 -13.75 -6.37
C ASN A 108 20.08 -14.72 -5.29
N GLU A 109 21.17 -15.45 -5.58
CA GLU A 109 21.74 -16.44 -4.65
C GLU A 109 22.05 -15.84 -3.27
N ALA A 110 22.68 -14.65 -3.22
CA ALA A 110 23.03 -13.97 -1.96
C ALA A 110 21.78 -13.58 -1.13
N ILE A 111 20.73 -13.08 -1.77
CA ILE A 111 19.45 -12.78 -1.13
C ILE A 111 18.79 -14.07 -0.65
N SER A 112 18.86 -15.15 -1.41
CA SER A 112 18.26 -16.43 -1.04
C SER A 112 18.92 -17.02 0.21
N GLU A 113 20.26 -17.06 0.29
CA GLU A 113 20.99 -17.51 1.48
C GLU A 113 20.69 -16.65 2.70
N PHE A 114 20.63 -15.33 2.53
CA PHE A 114 20.27 -14.41 3.59
C PHE A 114 18.84 -14.64 4.09
N LEU A 115 17.88 -14.83 3.17
CA LEU A 115 16.49 -15.14 3.50
C LEU A 115 16.33 -16.45 4.26
N ASP A 116 17.10 -17.47 3.91
CA ASP A 116 17.10 -18.74 4.63
C ASP A 116 17.65 -18.57 6.06
N GLY A 117 18.68 -17.74 6.21
CA GLY A 117 19.17 -17.32 7.52
C GLY A 117 18.12 -16.55 8.33
N ILE A 118 17.35 -15.64 7.71
CA ILE A 118 16.24 -14.95 8.38
C ILE A 118 15.12 -15.93 8.72
N ARG A 119 14.67 -16.75 7.78
CA ARG A 119 13.60 -17.74 7.98
C ARG A 119 13.87 -18.68 9.14
N SER A 120 15.13 -19.03 9.37
CA SER A 120 15.52 -19.86 10.53
C SER A 120 15.39 -19.15 11.87
N ARG A 121 15.45 -17.81 11.90
CA ARG A 121 15.34 -16.98 13.11
C ARG A 121 13.93 -16.45 13.38
N ILE A 122 13.20 -16.10 12.31
CA ILE A 122 11.81 -15.63 12.40
C ILE A 122 10.85 -16.80 12.58
N THR A 123 10.81 -17.41 13.73
CA THR A 123 9.91 -18.52 14.04
C THR A 123 8.44 -18.18 13.69
N ASP A 124 7.57 -17.96 14.71
CA ASP A 124 6.15 -17.63 14.50
C ASP A 124 5.89 -16.12 14.28
N ASN A 125 6.88 -15.25 14.54
CA ASN A 125 6.75 -13.80 14.48
C ASN A 125 6.91 -13.20 13.09
N GLY A 126 7.34 -13.97 12.08
CA GLY A 126 7.52 -13.45 10.73
C GLY A 126 7.05 -14.42 9.67
N LYS A 127 6.46 -13.88 8.61
CA LYS A 127 6.11 -14.63 7.41
C LYS A 127 6.63 -13.90 6.18
N ILE A 128 7.37 -14.64 5.33
CA ILE A 128 7.88 -14.14 4.05
C ILE A 128 7.21 -14.93 2.94
N VAL A 129 6.61 -14.23 1.98
CA VAL A 129 5.91 -14.80 0.83
C VAL A 129 6.37 -14.17 -0.46
N GLY A 130 6.25 -14.88 -1.58
CA GLY A 130 6.58 -14.37 -2.92
C GLY A 130 5.59 -13.31 -3.41
N TRP A 131 4.32 -13.52 -3.15
CA TRP A 131 3.22 -12.62 -3.49
C TRP A 131 2.05 -12.82 -2.54
N ALA A 132 1.33 -11.76 -2.21
CA ALA A 132 0.20 -11.81 -1.28
C ALA A 132 -1.05 -11.17 -1.89
N PRO A 133 -2.27 -11.62 -1.51
CA PRO A 133 -3.52 -10.93 -1.84
C PRO A 133 -3.61 -9.61 -1.06
N GLN A 134 -2.95 -8.56 -1.55
CA GLN A 134 -2.67 -7.33 -0.82
C GLN A 134 -3.92 -6.67 -0.22
N GLU A 135 -5.02 -6.59 -0.98
CA GLU A 135 -6.27 -6.01 -0.46
C GLU A 135 -6.80 -6.78 0.74
N GLN A 136 -6.75 -8.13 0.71
CA GLN A 136 -7.21 -8.96 1.82
C GLN A 136 -6.27 -8.84 3.03
N VAL A 137 -4.96 -8.77 2.80
CA VAL A 137 -3.97 -8.53 3.86
C VAL A 137 -4.19 -7.17 4.52
N LEU A 138 -4.38 -6.11 3.73
CA LEU A 138 -4.63 -4.76 4.25
C LEU A 138 -5.98 -4.66 4.97
N ALA A 139 -6.99 -5.42 4.52
CA ALA A 139 -8.30 -5.48 5.18
C ALA A 139 -8.29 -6.31 6.48
N HIS A 140 -7.24 -7.11 6.72
CA HIS A 140 -7.20 -8.04 7.84
C HIS A 140 -7.09 -7.31 9.18
N PRO A 141 -7.88 -7.70 10.21
CA PRO A 141 -7.89 -7.01 11.51
C PRO A 141 -6.53 -6.99 12.22
N SER A 142 -5.65 -7.96 11.98
CA SER A 142 -4.32 -8.01 12.59
C SER A 142 -3.32 -7.04 11.94
N THR A 143 -3.58 -6.50 10.75
CA THR A 143 -2.68 -5.55 10.08
C THR A 143 -2.68 -4.21 10.82
N ALA A 144 -1.51 -3.84 11.37
CA ALA A 144 -1.31 -2.61 12.14
C ALA A 144 -0.84 -1.43 11.27
N CYS A 145 0.08 -1.70 10.34
CA CYS A 145 0.65 -0.70 9.44
C CYS A 145 1.17 -1.33 8.15
N PHE A 146 1.37 -0.48 7.14
CA PHE A 146 1.83 -0.86 5.82
C PHE A 146 3.14 -0.14 5.47
N ILE A 147 4.26 -0.87 5.39
CA ILE A 147 5.50 -0.37 4.80
C ILE A 147 5.33 -0.44 3.28
N SER A 148 5.17 0.71 2.67
CA SER A 148 4.79 0.83 1.26
C SER A 148 5.80 1.65 0.46
N HIS A 149 6.02 1.24 -0.79
CA HIS A 149 6.72 2.07 -1.77
C HIS A 149 5.90 3.30 -2.22
N CYS A 150 4.67 3.45 -1.76
CA CYS A 150 3.76 4.56 -2.10
C CYS A 150 3.34 4.63 -3.57
N GLY A 151 3.36 3.52 -4.32
CA GLY A 151 2.72 3.46 -5.65
C GLY A 151 1.22 3.72 -5.53
N TRP A 152 0.62 4.37 -6.54
CA TRP A 152 -0.75 4.89 -6.43
C TRP A 152 -1.79 3.83 -6.08
N ASN A 153 -1.75 2.66 -6.73
CA ASN A 153 -2.72 1.59 -6.40
C ASN A 153 -2.59 1.12 -4.95
N SER A 154 -1.36 0.84 -4.50
CA SER A 154 -1.12 0.45 -3.10
C SER A 154 -1.50 1.55 -2.10
N THR A 155 -1.36 2.82 -2.50
CA THR A 155 -1.82 3.95 -1.69
C THR A 155 -3.35 3.94 -1.56
N LEU A 156 -4.08 3.76 -2.66
CA LEU A 156 -5.54 3.67 -2.63
C LEU A 156 -6.04 2.45 -1.85
N GLU A 157 -5.39 1.30 -2.00
CA GLU A 157 -5.72 0.09 -1.25
C GLU A 157 -5.56 0.32 0.27
N GLY A 158 -4.40 0.83 0.70
CA GLY A 158 -4.16 1.11 2.11
C GLY A 158 -5.10 2.18 2.70
N ILE A 159 -5.40 3.25 1.96
CA ILE A 159 -6.40 4.27 2.33
C ILE A 159 -7.78 3.63 2.49
N SER A 160 -8.18 2.82 1.50
CA SER A 160 -9.50 2.18 1.48
C SER A 160 -9.71 1.19 2.62
N MET A 161 -8.62 0.59 3.11
CA MET A 161 -8.63 -0.31 4.27
C MET A 161 -8.37 0.43 5.59
N GLY A 162 -7.97 1.69 5.55
CA GLY A 162 -7.72 2.52 6.74
C GLY A 162 -6.46 2.13 7.49
N VAL A 163 -5.44 1.65 6.77
CA VAL A 163 -4.17 1.20 7.33
C VAL A 163 -3.17 2.36 7.33
N PRO A 164 -2.52 2.67 8.47
CA PRO A 164 -1.43 3.64 8.54
C PRO A 164 -0.22 3.24 7.71
N PHE A 165 0.46 4.23 7.08
CA PHE A 165 1.59 4.00 6.20
C PHE A 165 2.94 4.29 6.85
N LEU A 166 3.93 3.45 6.57
CA LEU A 166 5.34 3.79 6.66
C LEU A 166 5.88 3.90 5.22
N CYS A 167 6.15 5.13 4.81
CA CYS A 167 6.42 5.47 3.42
C CYS A 167 7.88 5.30 3.06
N TRP A 168 8.14 4.52 2.01
CA TRP A 168 9.45 4.24 1.45
C TRP A 168 9.44 4.37 -0.08
N PRO A 169 9.32 5.58 -0.63
CA PRO A 169 9.27 5.81 -2.06
C PRO A 169 10.60 5.46 -2.73
N TYR A 170 10.54 4.92 -3.93
CA TYR A 170 11.69 4.50 -4.71
C TYR A 170 11.86 5.32 -5.99
N PHE A 171 10.77 5.58 -6.74
CA PHE A 171 10.82 6.35 -7.99
C PHE A 171 9.45 6.93 -8.39
N ALA A 172 9.42 7.71 -9.47
CA ALA A 172 8.24 8.29 -10.13
C ALA A 172 7.32 9.10 -9.19
N ASP A 173 6.02 8.85 -9.27
CA ASP A 173 4.97 9.50 -8.49
C ASP A 173 5.00 9.15 -6.99
N GLN A 174 5.77 8.14 -6.60
CA GLN A 174 5.82 7.64 -5.23
C GLN A 174 6.27 8.72 -4.23
N PHE A 175 7.19 9.61 -4.62
CA PHE A 175 7.60 10.73 -3.78
C PHE A 175 6.47 11.73 -3.53
N GLN A 176 5.69 12.01 -4.57
CA GLN A 176 4.51 12.87 -4.46
C GLN A 176 3.45 12.22 -3.58
N ASN A 177 3.18 10.94 -3.77
CA ASN A 177 2.24 10.17 -2.98
C ASN A 177 2.66 10.12 -1.51
N LYS A 178 3.98 9.96 -1.21
CA LYS A 178 4.52 10.10 0.16
C LYS A 178 4.14 11.45 0.78
N SER A 179 4.31 12.55 0.05
CA SER A 179 3.97 13.89 0.56
C SER A 179 2.48 14.00 0.88
N TYR A 180 1.61 13.46 0.02
CA TYR A 180 0.18 13.40 0.34
C TYR A 180 -0.10 12.59 1.60
N ILE A 181 0.47 11.38 1.72
CA ILE A 181 0.28 10.48 2.87
C ILE A 181 0.75 11.12 4.18
N CYS A 182 1.95 11.73 4.17
CA CYS A 182 2.59 12.22 5.38
C CYS A 182 2.14 13.64 5.76
N ASP A 183 2.07 14.55 4.78
CA ASP A 183 1.95 15.99 5.05
C ASP A 183 0.50 16.49 4.93
N PHE A 184 -0.25 16.00 3.93
CA PHE A 184 -1.63 16.45 3.67
C PHE A 184 -2.66 15.60 4.40
N TRP A 185 -2.67 14.31 4.16
CA TRP A 185 -3.65 13.40 4.76
C TRP A 185 -3.28 13.00 6.19
N LYS A 186 -1.99 13.03 6.51
CA LYS A 186 -1.44 12.70 7.83
C LYS A 186 -1.87 11.29 8.27
N VAL A 187 -1.71 10.33 7.37
CA VAL A 187 -2.05 8.92 7.58
C VAL A 187 -0.81 8.02 7.60
N GLY A 188 0.38 8.62 7.67
CA GLY A 188 1.64 7.86 7.70
C GLY A 188 2.84 8.70 8.07
N LEU A 189 3.98 8.02 8.16
CA LEU A 189 5.29 8.60 8.41
C LEU A 189 6.24 8.26 7.26
N GLY A 190 7.17 9.16 6.95
CA GLY A 190 8.25 8.91 6.01
C GLY A 190 9.48 8.34 6.71
N LEU A 191 10.18 7.43 6.05
CA LEU A 191 11.52 7.00 6.42
C LEU A 191 12.56 7.99 5.88
N ASN A 192 13.61 8.22 6.67
CA ASN A 192 14.71 9.12 6.35
C ASN A 192 15.99 8.29 6.18
N PRO A 193 16.68 8.40 5.03
CA PRO A 193 17.98 7.79 4.85
C PRO A 193 19.03 8.51 5.68
N ASP A 194 20.10 7.79 6.03
CA ASP A 194 21.31 8.35 6.63
C ASP A 194 22.17 9.12 5.59
N GLU A 195 23.36 9.55 5.99
CA GLU A 195 24.31 10.27 5.12
C GLU A 195 24.80 9.45 3.92
N ASN A 196 24.68 8.12 3.97
CA ASN A 196 25.03 7.19 2.90
C ASN A 196 23.84 6.82 2.01
N GLY A 197 22.66 7.39 2.27
CA GLY A 197 21.44 7.09 1.56
C GLY A 197 20.76 5.79 2.01
N ILE A 198 21.16 5.22 3.14
CA ILE A 198 20.63 3.96 3.68
C ILE A 198 19.59 4.25 4.76
N ILE A 199 18.43 3.62 4.65
CA ILE A 199 17.45 3.61 5.72
C ILE A 199 17.83 2.52 6.72
N THR A 200 18.25 2.95 7.90
CA THR A 200 18.83 2.06 8.91
C THR A 200 17.75 1.28 9.66
N ARG A 201 18.11 0.12 10.20
CA ARG A 201 17.26 -0.70 11.08
C ARG A 201 16.69 0.07 12.27
N GLN A 202 17.46 1.04 12.81
CA GLN A 202 17.03 1.88 13.92
C GLN A 202 15.93 2.85 13.49
N GLU A 203 16.08 3.48 12.31
CA GLU A 203 15.04 4.36 11.74
C GLU A 203 13.75 3.57 11.53
N ILE A 204 13.83 2.39 10.91
CA ILE A 204 12.69 1.51 10.64
C ILE A 204 11.97 1.16 11.95
N ASN A 205 12.70 0.63 12.94
CA ASN A 205 12.16 0.26 14.23
C ASN A 205 11.50 1.45 14.96
N THR A 206 12.18 2.59 14.99
CA THR A 206 11.70 3.81 15.67
C THR A 206 10.40 4.31 15.03
N LYS A 207 10.38 4.39 13.68
CA LYS A 207 9.21 4.88 12.95
C LYS A 207 8.01 3.93 13.06
N ILE A 208 8.23 2.61 13.01
CA ILE A 208 7.16 1.63 13.23
C ILE A 208 6.55 1.80 14.62
N LYS A 209 7.38 1.85 15.67
CA LYS A 209 6.90 2.03 17.03
C LYS A 209 6.12 3.33 17.21
N THR A 210 6.60 4.42 16.63
CA THR A 210 5.90 5.71 16.64
C THR A 210 4.56 5.61 15.91
N LEU A 211 4.55 5.01 14.72
CA LEU A 211 3.36 4.90 13.87
C LEU A 211 2.23 4.09 14.56
N ILE A 212 2.60 2.98 15.21
CA ILE A 212 1.62 2.07 15.82
C ILE A 212 0.93 2.69 17.04
N ILE A 213 1.57 3.61 17.75
CA ILE A 213 0.98 4.27 18.93
C ILE A 213 0.31 5.60 18.62
N ASP A 214 0.44 6.13 17.39
CA ASP A 214 -0.12 7.44 17.01
C ASP A 214 -1.62 7.34 16.69
N ASP A 215 -2.44 7.71 17.66
CA ASP A 215 -3.90 7.72 17.51
C ASP A 215 -4.40 8.77 16.51
N GLY A 216 -3.64 9.84 16.27
CA GLY A 216 -3.96 10.87 15.29
C GLY A 216 -3.89 10.31 13.87
N ILE A 217 -2.79 9.60 13.54
CA ILE A 217 -2.61 8.93 12.26
C ILE A 217 -3.70 7.87 12.03
N LYS A 218 -3.97 7.03 13.03
CA LYS A 218 -5.02 6.01 12.96
C LYS A 218 -6.39 6.62 12.70
N LYS A 219 -6.74 7.68 13.43
CA LYS A 219 -8.01 8.40 13.25
C LYS A 219 -8.15 8.97 11.84
N ASN A 220 -7.09 9.56 11.32
CA ASN A 220 -7.08 10.09 9.96
C ASN A 220 -7.23 8.97 8.92
N ALA A 221 -6.53 7.84 9.09
CA ALA A 221 -6.63 6.68 8.20
C ALA A 221 -8.07 6.13 8.18
N LEU A 222 -8.72 5.98 9.33
CA LEU A 222 -10.12 5.55 9.41
C LEU A 222 -11.07 6.55 8.75
N LYS A 223 -10.82 7.86 8.89
CA LYS A 223 -11.61 8.90 8.21
C LYS A 223 -11.52 8.76 6.70
N LEU A 224 -10.32 8.56 6.14
CA LEU A 224 -10.14 8.36 4.70
C LEU A 224 -10.81 7.07 4.21
N LYS A 225 -10.73 5.98 4.98
CA LYS A 225 -11.45 4.72 4.70
C LYS A 225 -12.95 4.97 4.52
N GLU A 226 -13.58 5.69 5.44
CA GLU A 226 -15.02 5.99 5.36
C GLU A 226 -15.35 6.88 4.14
N MET A 227 -14.48 7.85 3.82
CA MET A 227 -14.64 8.68 2.63
C MET A 227 -14.52 7.85 1.34
N ALA A 228 -13.53 6.98 1.24
CA ALA A 228 -13.32 6.06 0.12
C ALA A 228 -14.53 5.14 -0.07
N LYS A 229 -15.00 4.50 1.01
CA LYS A 229 -16.18 3.64 1.01
C LYS A 229 -17.43 4.40 0.54
N LYS A 230 -17.66 5.60 1.05
CA LYS A 230 -18.81 6.43 0.69
C LYS A 230 -18.78 6.82 -0.78
N SER A 231 -17.61 7.12 -1.36
CA SER A 231 -17.51 7.56 -2.75
C SER A 231 -18.00 6.51 -3.75
N VAL A 232 -17.75 5.22 -3.49
CA VAL A 232 -18.11 4.10 -4.39
C VAL A 232 -19.45 3.45 -4.05
N THR A 233 -20.09 3.80 -2.94
CA THR A 233 -21.43 3.29 -2.62
C THR A 233 -22.52 4.03 -3.41
N LYS A 234 -23.68 3.42 -3.57
CA LYS A 234 -24.82 3.98 -4.31
C LYS A 234 -25.10 5.42 -3.86
N GLY A 235 -25.05 6.34 -4.81
CA GLY A 235 -25.22 7.79 -4.56
C GLY A 235 -23.94 8.53 -4.19
N GLY A 236 -22.81 7.86 -4.03
CA GLY A 236 -21.49 8.48 -3.85
C GLY A 236 -20.96 9.17 -5.11
N SER A 237 -19.89 9.93 -4.98
CA SER A 237 -19.31 10.73 -6.06
C SER A 237 -18.80 9.87 -7.19
N SER A 238 -17.94 8.88 -6.90
CA SER A 238 -17.38 7.96 -7.89
C SER A 238 -18.44 7.04 -8.51
N PHE A 239 -19.40 6.58 -7.70
CA PHE A 239 -20.52 5.78 -8.20
C PHE A 239 -21.32 6.56 -9.27
N LYS A 240 -21.73 7.80 -9.00
CA LYS A 240 -22.45 8.65 -9.95
C LYS A 240 -21.64 8.93 -11.21
N ASN A 241 -20.36 9.22 -11.06
CA ASN A 241 -19.45 9.45 -12.19
C ASN A 241 -19.37 8.23 -13.09
N PHE A 242 -19.24 7.04 -12.51
CA PHE A 242 -19.15 5.79 -13.27
C PHE A 242 -20.48 5.46 -13.96
N GLU A 243 -21.64 5.61 -13.27
CA GLU A 243 -22.95 5.44 -13.90
C GLU A 243 -23.12 6.39 -15.11
N SER A 244 -22.81 7.68 -14.92
CA SER A 244 -22.91 8.67 -16.00
C SER A 244 -21.99 8.34 -17.19
N PHE A 245 -20.76 7.86 -16.92
CA PHE A 245 -19.86 7.40 -17.97
C PHE A 245 -20.45 6.22 -18.74
N ILE A 246 -20.98 5.19 -18.04
CA ILE A 246 -21.62 4.02 -18.68
C ILE A 246 -22.81 4.43 -19.54
N GLU A 247 -23.64 5.36 -19.09
CA GLU A 247 -24.76 5.87 -19.89
C GLU A 247 -24.27 6.55 -21.17
N GLN A 248 -23.22 7.37 -21.09
CA GLN A 248 -22.68 8.10 -22.25
C GLN A 248 -22.02 7.20 -23.31
N ILE A 249 -21.45 6.04 -22.94
CA ILE A 249 -20.84 5.11 -23.90
C ILE A 249 -21.87 4.18 -24.58
N LYS A 250 -23.11 4.11 -24.08
CA LYS A 250 -24.20 3.33 -24.68
C LYS A 250 -24.87 4.04 -25.87
N HIS A 251 -24.58 5.33 -26.00
CA HIS A 251 -25.10 6.22 -27.04
C HIS A 251 -23.96 6.76 -27.92
#